data_8c5187bbd15763ce65d944e0342f5619
#
_entry.id   8c5187bbd15763ce65d944e0342f5619
#
_cell.length_a   1.000
_cell.length_b   1.000
_cell.length_c   1.000
_cell.angle_alpha   90.00
_cell.angle_beta   90.00
_cell.angle_gamma   90.00
#
_symmetry.space_group_name_H-M   'P 1'
#
loop_
_entity.id
_entity.type
_entity.pdbx_description
1 polymer ?
#
loop_
_entity_poly.entity_id
_entity_poly.type
_entity_poly.pdbx_seq_one_letter_code
_entity_poly.pdbx_strand_id
1 'polypeptide(L)'
;MQENGIKQAKNLGIKVVEKEVVGIQYGTTNEVNFGVKVANQGRDEKYEATIVVLATGSNRNKPNIYGIKEFEGRGVSYCAVCDAPFYRNKNVAVLGNGDYAIEEVENLLPIANKVLMLTNGENTAENRKKININKKKIKEVQGDSKVRAIEFEDGTVEEI
;
A
#
# COMPACT_ATOMS: atom_id res chain seq x y z
N MET A 1 -12.66 -13.69 -7.12
CA MET A 1 -11.81 -12.99 -8.10
C MET A 1 -10.59 -13.82 -8.51
N GLN A 2 -9.82 -14.40 -7.57
CA GLN A 2 -8.65 -15.24 -7.87
C GLN A 2 -8.99 -16.50 -8.71
N GLU A 3 -10.05 -17.22 -8.39
CA GLU A 3 -10.47 -18.42 -9.13
C GLU A 3 -10.74 -18.15 -10.62
N ASN A 4 -11.35 -17.02 -10.94
CA ASN A 4 -11.60 -16.63 -12.33
C ASN A 4 -10.30 -16.34 -13.09
N GLY A 5 -9.31 -15.71 -12.45
CA GLY A 5 -8.00 -15.48 -13.03
C GLY A 5 -7.25 -16.78 -13.32
N ILE A 6 -7.25 -17.72 -12.38
CA ILE A 6 -6.65 -19.05 -12.56
C ILE A 6 -7.32 -19.80 -13.73
N LYS A 7 -8.65 -19.76 -13.80
CA LYS A 7 -9.42 -20.39 -14.89
C LYS A 7 -9.07 -19.79 -16.26
N GLN A 8 -8.96 -18.45 -16.33
CA GLN A 8 -8.54 -17.77 -17.57
C GLN A 8 -7.12 -18.16 -17.99
N ALA A 9 -6.18 -18.18 -17.04
CA ALA A 9 -4.81 -18.59 -17.31
C ALA A 9 -4.75 -20.04 -17.86
N LYS A 10 -5.45 -20.97 -17.22
CA LYS A 10 -5.53 -22.36 -17.67
C LYS A 10 -6.16 -22.49 -19.08
N ASN A 11 -7.20 -21.71 -19.38
CA ASN A 11 -7.83 -21.69 -20.71
C ASN A 11 -6.89 -21.18 -21.81
N LEU A 12 -5.92 -20.32 -21.45
CA LEU A 12 -4.87 -19.84 -22.36
C LEU A 12 -3.66 -20.79 -22.45
N GLY A 13 -3.74 -21.98 -21.84
CA GLY A 13 -2.66 -22.97 -21.84
C GLY A 13 -1.52 -22.68 -20.87
N ILE A 14 -1.70 -21.71 -19.95
CA ILE A 14 -0.69 -21.36 -18.95
C ILE A 14 -0.69 -22.41 -17.85
N LYS A 15 0.50 -22.95 -17.52
CA LYS A 15 0.67 -23.86 -16.39
C LYS A 15 0.55 -23.08 -15.07
N VAL A 16 -0.46 -23.39 -14.28
CA VAL A 16 -0.63 -22.83 -12.95
C VAL A 16 -0.18 -23.85 -11.91
N VAL A 17 0.74 -23.45 -11.04
CA VAL A 17 1.31 -24.25 -9.95
C VAL A 17 0.95 -23.59 -8.62
N GLU A 18 0.19 -24.29 -7.79
CA GLU A 18 -0.25 -23.80 -6.48
C GLU A 18 0.71 -24.31 -5.40
N LYS A 19 1.86 -23.67 -5.28
CA LYS A 19 2.91 -24.02 -4.31
C LYS A 19 3.50 -22.75 -3.69
N GLU A 20 4.03 -22.90 -2.48
CA GLU A 20 4.75 -21.82 -1.80
C GLU A 20 6.13 -21.63 -2.45
N VAL A 21 6.43 -20.39 -2.87
CA VAL A 21 7.76 -20.02 -3.35
C VAL A 21 8.63 -19.66 -2.14
N VAL A 22 9.70 -20.42 -1.96
CA VAL A 22 10.63 -20.25 -0.83
C VAL A 22 11.92 -19.53 -1.19
N GLY A 23 12.17 -19.33 -2.48
CA GLY A 23 13.35 -18.58 -2.91
C GLY A 23 13.44 -18.40 -4.41
N ILE A 24 14.19 -17.36 -4.80
CA ILE A 24 14.54 -17.07 -6.19
C ILE A 24 16.07 -16.92 -6.22
N GLN A 25 16.70 -17.60 -7.16
CA GLN A 25 18.13 -17.50 -7.41
C GLN A 25 18.37 -16.96 -8.81
N TYR A 26 19.28 -16.00 -8.94
CA TYR A 26 19.78 -15.57 -10.24
C TYR A 26 20.80 -16.60 -10.76
N GLY A 27 20.55 -17.09 -11.95
CA GLY A 27 21.44 -18.04 -12.63
C GLY A 27 22.52 -17.32 -13.45
N THR A 28 23.66 -17.98 -13.62
CA THR A 28 24.81 -17.44 -14.37
C THR A 28 24.98 -18.07 -15.74
N THR A 29 24.02 -18.86 -16.22
CA THR A 29 24.08 -19.48 -17.55
C THR A 29 23.38 -18.62 -18.60
N ASN A 30 23.88 -18.66 -19.83
CA ASN A 30 23.37 -17.80 -20.92
C ASN A 30 21.91 -18.04 -21.32
N GLU A 31 21.30 -19.16 -20.89
CA GLU A 31 19.95 -19.56 -21.31
C GLU A 31 18.91 -19.46 -20.15
N VAL A 32 19.36 -19.56 -18.91
CA VAL A 32 18.49 -19.57 -17.73
C VAL A 32 18.96 -18.52 -16.74
N ASN A 33 18.17 -17.45 -16.59
CA ASN A 33 18.54 -16.33 -15.73
C ASN A 33 18.04 -16.48 -14.29
N PHE A 34 16.98 -17.28 -14.06
CA PHE A 34 16.38 -17.43 -12.73
C PHE A 34 15.99 -18.87 -12.43
N GLY A 35 16.26 -19.27 -11.20
CA GLY A 35 15.74 -20.50 -10.62
C GLY A 35 14.76 -20.17 -9.48
N VAL A 36 13.52 -20.60 -9.61
CA VAL A 36 12.47 -20.41 -8.60
C VAL A 36 12.32 -21.70 -7.79
N LYS A 37 12.61 -21.65 -6.50
CA LYS A 37 12.45 -22.77 -5.58
C LYS A 37 11.07 -22.73 -4.95
N VAL A 38 10.38 -23.87 -4.93
CA VAL A 38 9.09 -24.03 -4.29
C VAL A 38 9.14 -25.15 -3.26
N ALA A 39 8.39 -24.97 -2.16
CA ALA A 39 8.27 -26.00 -1.13
C ALA A 39 7.47 -27.20 -1.66
N ASN A 40 7.98 -28.41 -1.47
CA ASN A 40 7.30 -29.63 -1.82
C ASN A 40 7.61 -30.77 -0.82
N GLN A 41 6.85 -30.86 0.28
CA GLN A 41 6.86 -31.96 1.27
C GLN A 41 8.27 -32.51 1.58
N GLY A 42 9.23 -31.61 1.90
CA GLY A 42 10.59 -31.97 2.28
C GLY A 42 11.57 -32.18 1.12
N ARG A 43 11.17 -31.89 -0.11
CA ARG A 43 12.05 -31.79 -1.28
C ARG A 43 11.82 -30.47 -1.98
N ASP A 44 12.89 -29.70 -2.24
CA ASP A 44 12.80 -28.49 -3.03
C ASP A 44 12.60 -28.85 -4.51
N GLU A 45 11.54 -28.36 -5.09
CA GLU A 45 11.31 -28.41 -6.54
C GLU A 45 11.77 -27.07 -7.15
N LYS A 46 12.46 -27.12 -8.27
CA LYS A 46 12.99 -25.95 -8.96
C LYS A 46 12.32 -25.74 -10.31
N TYR A 47 11.90 -24.53 -10.56
CA TYR A 47 11.45 -24.05 -11.87
C TYR A 47 12.48 -23.09 -12.44
N GLU A 48 12.71 -23.15 -13.74
CA GLU A 48 13.66 -22.29 -14.43
C GLU A 48 12.96 -21.34 -15.37
N ALA A 49 13.40 -20.09 -15.43
CA ALA A 49 12.80 -19.06 -16.27
C ALA A 49 13.84 -18.02 -16.72
N THR A 50 13.65 -17.49 -17.92
CA THR A 50 14.43 -16.35 -18.42
C THR A 50 14.02 -15.05 -17.75
N ILE A 51 12.72 -14.90 -17.44
CA ILE A 51 12.15 -13.73 -16.79
C ILE A 51 11.26 -14.20 -15.65
N VAL A 52 11.33 -13.51 -14.50
CA VAL A 52 10.44 -13.72 -13.36
C VAL A 52 9.70 -12.43 -13.07
N VAL A 53 8.38 -12.50 -12.97
CA VAL A 53 7.51 -11.40 -12.55
C VAL A 53 7.07 -11.65 -11.11
N LEU A 54 7.42 -10.74 -10.20
CA LEU A 54 6.98 -10.77 -8.81
C LEU A 54 5.64 -10.06 -8.68
N ALA A 55 4.58 -10.82 -8.42
CA ALA A 55 3.22 -10.31 -8.23
C ALA A 55 2.64 -10.83 -6.91
N THR A 56 3.44 -10.77 -5.84
CA THR A 56 3.13 -11.34 -4.52
C THR A 56 2.15 -10.53 -3.70
N GLY A 57 1.76 -9.35 -4.18
CA GLY A 57 0.97 -8.41 -3.44
C GLY A 57 1.77 -7.73 -2.33
N SER A 58 1.10 -6.92 -1.54
CA SER A 58 1.68 -6.25 -0.38
C SER A 58 0.76 -6.37 0.82
N ASN A 59 1.33 -6.62 1.99
CA ASN A 59 0.62 -6.44 3.25
C ASN A 59 0.71 -4.97 3.65
N ARG A 60 -0.45 -4.30 3.73
CA ARG A 60 -0.53 -2.94 4.27
C ARG A 60 -0.94 -3.05 5.72
N ASN A 61 -0.13 -2.52 6.62
CA ASN A 61 -0.50 -2.38 8.01
C ASN A 61 -1.67 -1.39 8.11
N LYS A 62 -2.83 -1.89 8.49
CA LYS A 62 -3.98 -1.04 8.79
C LYS A 62 -3.84 -0.55 10.22
N PRO A 63 -3.73 0.76 10.46
CA PRO A 63 -3.62 1.26 11.82
C PRO A 63 -4.91 0.99 12.59
N ASN A 64 -4.78 0.64 13.86
CA ASN A 64 -5.93 0.42 14.75
C ASN A 64 -6.40 1.77 15.33
N ILE A 65 -6.96 2.61 14.47
CA ILE A 65 -7.53 3.91 14.81
C ILE A 65 -9.03 3.83 14.57
N TYR A 66 -9.83 4.32 15.52
CA TYR A 66 -11.28 4.34 15.37
C TYR A 66 -11.71 5.13 14.13
N GLY A 67 -12.71 4.63 13.41
CA GLY A 67 -13.19 5.23 12.16
C GLY A 67 -12.45 4.79 10.89
N ILE A 68 -11.18 4.38 10.95
CA ILE A 68 -10.42 3.99 9.73
C ILE A 68 -11.16 2.90 8.95
N LYS A 69 -11.54 1.81 9.62
CA LYS A 69 -12.24 0.69 8.97
C LYS A 69 -13.65 1.06 8.52
N GLU A 70 -14.31 1.89 9.30
CA GLU A 70 -15.68 2.35 9.00
C GLU A 70 -15.73 3.16 7.70
N PHE A 71 -14.75 4.05 7.50
CA PHE A 71 -14.70 4.95 6.36
C PHE A 71 -13.88 4.42 5.18
N GLU A 72 -13.48 3.13 5.16
CA GLU A 72 -12.85 2.52 3.97
C GLU A 72 -13.75 2.67 2.73
N GLY A 73 -13.19 3.25 1.65
CA GLY A 73 -13.93 3.59 0.43
C GLY A 73 -14.88 4.79 0.57
N ARG A 74 -14.97 5.39 1.77
CA ARG A 74 -15.78 6.59 2.04
C ARG A 74 -14.94 7.75 2.57
N GLY A 75 -13.74 7.92 2.03
CA GLY A 75 -12.77 8.94 2.38
C GLY A 75 -11.45 8.37 2.95
N VAL A 76 -11.43 7.13 3.42
CA VAL A 76 -10.20 6.40 3.72
C VAL A 76 -9.81 5.53 2.52
N SER A 77 -8.60 5.71 2.04
CA SER A 77 -7.97 4.94 0.96
C SER A 77 -6.57 4.49 1.34
N TYR A 78 -6.10 3.46 0.66
CA TYR A 78 -4.75 2.92 0.82
C TYR A 78 -3.89 3.06 -0.44
N CYS A 79 -4.34 3.82 -1.43
CA CYS A 79 -3.61 4.06 -2.68
C CYS A 79 -3.89 5.50 -3.16
N ALA A 80 -2.99 6.43 -2.85
CA ALA A 80 -3.18 7.82 -3.27
C ALA A 80 -3.23 7.95 -4.80
N VAL A 81 -2.35 7.28 -5.52
CA VAL A 81 -2.30 7.34 -6.99
C VAL A 81 -3.58 6.79 -7.62
N CYS A 82 -4.16 5.70 -7.06
CA CYS A 82 -5.39 5.10 -7.58
C CYS A 82 -6.58 6.06 -7.42
N ASP A 83 -6.66 6.74 -6.28
CA ASP A 83 -7.80 7.53 -5.87
C ASP A 83 -7.59 9.05 -6.02
N ALA A 84 -6.42 9.48 -6.48
CA ALA A 84 -6.05 10.88 -6.66
C ALA A 84 -7.12 11.73 -7.38
N PRO A 85 -7.80 11.25 -8.43
CA PRO A 85 -8.85 12.03 -9.08
C PRO A 85 -10.00 12.43 -8.15
N PHE A 86 -10.30 11.60 -7.14
CA PHE A 86 -11.36 11.87 -6.16
C PHE A 86 -10.97 12.94 -5.13
N TYR A 87 -9.68 13.23 -4.99
CA TYR A 87 -9.13 14.18 -4.02
C TYR A 87 -8.83 15.57 -4.61
N ARG A 88 -9.15 15.77 -5.87
CA ARG A 88 -8.95 17.06 -6.54
C ARG A 88 -9.62 18.19 -5.78
N ASN A 89 -8.83 19.24 -5.45
CA ASN A 89 -9.27 20.42 -4.72
C ASN A 89 -9.84 20.15 -3.31
N LYS A 90 -9.52 19.00 -2.71
CA LYS A 90 -9.90 18.66 -1.33
C LYS A 90 -8.73 18.81 -0.38
N ASN A 91 -9.02 18.96 0.90
CA ASN A 91 -8.05 18.79 1.95
C ASN A 91 -7.88 17.28 2.19
N VAL A 92 -6.66 16.81 2.28
CA VAL A 92 -6.35 15.39 2.47
C VAL A 92 -5.27 15.22 3.54
N ALA A 93 -5.34 14.11 4.25
CA ALA A 93 -4.32 13.71 5.19
C ALA A 93 -3.71 12.36 4.75
N VAL A 94 -2.38 12.25 4.82
CA VAL A 94 -1.64 11.01 4.59
C VAL A 94 -1.11 10.52 5.92
N LEU A 95 -1.56 9.33 6.34
CA LEU A 95 -1.11 8.71 7.58
C LEU A 95 0.08 7.79 7.32
N GLY A 96 1.21 8.12 7.93
CA GLY A 96 2.45 7.36 7.84
C GLY A 96 3.67 8.21 8.19
N ASN A 97 4.83 7.57 8.35
CA ASN A 97 6.07 8.21 8.79
C ASN A 97 7.31 7.85 7.97
N GLY A 98 7.19 6.93 7.01
CA GLY A 98 8.29 6.47 6.15
C GLY A 98 8.28 7.06 4.75
N ASP A 99 9.25 6.65 3.93
CA ASP A 99 9.42 7.12 2.54
C ASP A 99 8.17 6.93 1.69
N TYR A 100 7.45 5.82 1.88
CA TYR A 100 6.20 5.57 1.16
C TYR A 100 5.14 6.65 1.44
N ALA A 101 4.97 7.07 2.71
CA ALA A 101 4.03 8.14 3.03
C ALA A 101 4.45 9.49 2.42
N ILE A 102 5.75 9.75 2.35
CA ILE A 102 6.31 10.95 1.70
C ILE A 102 5.98 10.94 0.20
N GLU A 103 6.18 9.82 -0.49
CA GLU A 103 5.85 9.66 -1.91
C GLU A 103 4.35 9.86 -2.17
N GLU A 104 3.48 9.31 -1.30
CA GLU A 104 2.03 9.52 -1.39
C GLU A 104 1.66 11.01 -1.20
N VAL A 105 2.32 11.74 -0.27
CA VAL A 105 2.15 13.19 -0.12
C VAL A 105 2.57 13.93 -1.39
N GLU A 106 3.75 13.61 -1.94
CA GLU A 106 4.27 14.24 -3.16
C GLU A 106 3.33 14.03 -4.36
N ASN A 107 2.73 12.85 -4.47
CA ASN A 107 1.74 12.53 -5.51
C ASN A 107 0.44 13.35 -5.37
N LEU A 108 0.04 13.69 -4.15
CA LEU A 108 -1.20 14.42 -3.87
C LEU A 108 -1.04 15.94 -3.91
N LEU A 109 0.16 16.48 -3.65
CA LEU A 109 0.43 17.92 -3.64
C LEU A 109 -0.05 18.68 -4.90
N PRO A 110 0.13 18.16 -6.15
CA PRO A 110 -0.34 18.86 -7.36
C PRO A 110 -1.85 18.77 -7.59
N ILE A 111 -2.58 17.97 -6.81
CA ILE A 111 -3.97 17.61 -7.06
C ILE A 111 -4.89 18.15 -5.99
N ALA A 112 -4.51 17.98 -4.73
CA ALA A 112 -5.30 18.38 -3.56
C ALA A 112 -5.15 19.88 -3.25
N ASN A 113 -6.11 20.44 -2.55
CA ASN A 113 -6.03 21.82 -2.06
C ASN A 113 -5.03 21.95 -0.90
N LYS A 114 -5.05 20.99 0.03
CA LYS A 114 -4.14 20.90 1.17
C LYS A 114 -3.75 19.45 1.40
N VAL A 115 -2.48 19.19 1.61
CA VAL A 115 -1.98 17.86 2.00
C VAL A 115 -1.30 17.98 3.36
N LEU A 116 -1.74 17.16 4.32
CA LEU A 116 -1.18 17.07 5.66
C LEU A 116 -0.63 15.66 5.88
N MET A 117 0.62 15.55 6.30
CA MET A 117 1.21 14.28 6.71
C MET A 117 1.02 14.08 8.21
N LEU A 118 0.45 12.95 8.60
CA LEU A 118 0.18 12.58 10.00
C LEU A 118 1.08 11.43 10.39
N THR A 119 1.97 11.63 11.36
CA THR A 119 2.89 10.55 11.79
C THR A 119 2.38 9.77 13.00
N ASN A 120 1.25 10.16 13.58
CA ASN A 120 0.64 9.50 14.73
C ASN A 120 1.60 9.32 15.92
N GLY A 121 2.39 10.34 16.21
CA GLY A 121 3.38 10.31 17.30
C GLY A 121 4.74 9.75 16.93
N GLU A 122 4.90 9.19 15.74
CA GLU A 122 6.15 8.60 15.29
C GLU A 122 7.11 9.66 14.71
N ASN A 123 8.41 9.35 14.76
CA ASN A 123 9.40 10.16 14.07
C ASN A 123 9.37 9.85 12.57
N THR A 124 9.55 10.87 11.75
CA THR A 124 9.74 10.71 10.29
C THR A 124 11.17 11.12 9.94
N ALA A 125 11.69 10.55 8.86
CA ALA A 125 12.97 11.02 8.30
C ALA A 125 12.80 12.49 7.89
N GLU A 126 13.49 13.36 8.60
CA GLU A 126 13.51 14.79 8.30
C GLU A 126 14.18 15.00 6.94
N ASN A 127 13.59 15.87 6.13
CA ASN A 127 14.23 16.55 5.01
C ASN A 127 13.82 16.18 3.58
N ARG A 128 12.56 16.04 3.29
CA ARG A 128 12.12 16.26 1.92
C ARG A 128 11.06 17.36 1.88
N LYS A 129 11.49 18.57 1.37
CA LYS A 129 10.65 19.67 0.85
C LYS A 129 9.30 19.91 1.55
N LYS A 130 9.16 21.04 2.24
CA LYS A 130 7.88 21.75 2.57
C LYS A 130 6.61 20.90 2.77
N ILE A 131 6.75 19.69 3.32
CA ILE A 131 5.61 18.86 3.70
C ILE A 131 5.08 19.39 5.02
N ASN A 132 3.79 19.65 5.08
CA ASN A 132 3.12 20.00 6.33
C ASN A 132 2.94 18.73 7.16
N ILE A 133 3.70 18.61 8.25
CA ILE A 133 3.72 17.41 9.11
C ILE A 133 3.08 17.74 10.45
N ASN A 134 2.10 16.91 10.86
CA ASN A 134 1.53 16.91 12.20
C ASN A 134 1.90 15.60 12.89
N LYS A 135 2.58 15.71 14.03
CA LYS A 135 3.07 14.56 14.82
C LYS A 135 2.12 14.13 15.95
N LYS A 136 0.95 14.78 16.07
CA LYS A 136 -0.01 14.45 17.11
C LYS A 136 -0.54 13.04 16.93
N LYS A 137 -0.82 12.39 18.06
CA LYS A 137 -1.47 11.08 18.05
C LYS A 137 -2.94 11.23 17.68
N ILE A 138 -3.38 10.38 16.78
CA ILE A 138 -4.75 10.37 16.30
C ILE A 138 -5.59 9.56 17.28
N LYS A 139 -6.69 10.16 17.74
CA LYS A 139 -7.71 9.50 18.53
C LYS A 139 -8.71 8.77 17.64
N GLU A 140 -9.27 9.48 16.65
CA GLU A 140 -10.25 8.91 15.74
C GLU A 140 -10.36 9.69 14.43
N VAL A 141 -10.91 9.01 13.41
CA VAL A 141 -11.38 9.61 12.16
C VAL A 141 -12.88 9.83 12.27
N GLN A 142 -13.35 11.04 12.04
CA GLN A 142 -14.73 11.45 12.20
C GLN A 142 -15.40 11.74 10.86
N GLY A 143 -16.70 11.47 10.80
CA GLY A 143 -17.52 11.78 9.65
C GLY A 143 -18.95 11.24 9.80
N ASP A 144 -19.77 11.44 8.76
CA ASP A 144 -21.12 10.87 8.69
C ASP A 144 -21.15 9.78 7.59
N SER A 145 -21.51 10.16 6.38
CA SER A 145 -21.46 9.25 5.21
C SER A 145 -20.05 9.09 4.63
N LYS A 146 -19.15 10.02 4.92
CA LYS A 146 -17.74 10.08 4.52
C LYS A 146 -16.91 10.78 5.58
N VAL A 147 -15.59 10.63 5.50
CA VAL A 147 -14.64 11.35 6.36
C VAL A 147 -14.84 12.87 6.24
N ARG A 148 -14.77 13.55 7.38
CA ARG A 148 -14.82 15.03 7.49
C ARG A 148 -13.68 15.61 8.30
N ALA A 149 -13.23 14.88 9.33
CA ALA A 149 -12.23 15.40 10.25
C ALA A 149 -11.43 14.29 10.91
N ILE A 150 -10.33 14.67 11.51
CA ILE A 150 -9.49 13.82 12.35
C ILE A 150 -9.40 14.49 13.72
N GLU A 151 -9.78 13.78 14.77
CA GLU A 151 -9.59 14.18 16.16
C GLU A 151 -8.27 13.60 16.69
N PHE A 152 -7.50 14.43 17.39
CA PHE A 152 -6.26 14.03 18.05
C PHE A 152 -6.49 13.78 19.54
N GLU A 153 -5.56 13.04 20.18
CA GLU A 153 -5.64 12.73 21.62
C GLU A 153 -5.64 14.00 22.52
N ASP A 154 -5.09 15.11 22.05
CA ASP A 154 -5.10 16.39 22.75
C ASP A 154 -6.41 17.18 22.60
N GLY A 155 -7.42 16.59 21.96
CA GLY A 155 -8.73 17.19 21.73
C GLY A 155 -8.79 18.17 20.56
N THR A 156 -7.69 18.42 19.85
CA THR A 156 -7.74 19.23 18.63
C THR A 156 -8.32 18.46 17.46
N VAL A 157 -8.94 19.18 16.52
CA VAL A 157 -9.60 18.60 15.34
C VAL A 157 -9.03 19.24 14.08
N GLU A 158 -8.76 18.46 13.07
CA GLU A 158 -8.34 18.89 11.72
C GLU A 158 -9.40 18.47 10.71
N GLU A 159 -9.97 19.45 9.99
CA GLU A 159 -10.94 19.21 8.91
C GLU A 159 -10.23 18.77 7.62
N ILE A 160 -10.75 17.73 6.99
CA ILE A 160 -10.20 17.12 5.77
C ILE A 160 -11.26 16.76 4.75
#